data_0c0b4b747ee865b63acfcac51928d299
#
_entry.id   0c0b4b747ee865b63acfcac51928d299
#
_cell.length_a   1.000
_cell.length_b   1.000
_cell.length_c   1.000
_cell.angle_alpha   90.00
_cell.angle_beta   90.00
_cell.angle_gamma   90.00
#
_symmetry.space_group_name_H-M   'P 1'
#
loop_
_entity.id
_entity.type
_entity.pdbx_description
1 polymer ?
#
loop_
_entity_poly.entity_id
_entity_poly.type
_entity_poly.pdbx_seq_one_letter_code
_entity_poly.pdbx_strand_id
1 'polypeptide(L)'
;MAKIKFDFVKTYHTRHGKLVNYVRRPGHKLIRLPGLFGSREFTEAHAAALATDTPRVEIAERRTRAGSINAAVVGYLGSADFAVLKPISQKTYRRIAEVLRRDHGDMPIGSLQRRHVVQMVERKKDTPSAARDFLKVLKLVLAYAISVGMREDDDNPCVGVKVKMPKGGSGYRTWTEAEIAAYQKFYPLDSRPRLAMEVLLHTGLRAEDAVVLGRGHVRNGEHHIVAQKTGTQPVLPITSELEAAINAAAPSEHITYLVSERTGRSYSAKRFGEWFSEQCDRAVRAL
;
A
#
# COMPACT_ATOMS: atom_id res chain seq x y z
N MET A 1 -17.87 -41.30 -16.28
CA MET A 1 -18.29 -40.15 -17.11
C MET A 1 -17.13 -39.18 -17.22
N ALA A 2 -16.67 -38.88 -18.42
CA ALA A 2 -15.57 -37.94 -18.67
C ALA A 2 -16.03 -36.53 -18.30
N LYS A 3 -15.35 -35.85 -17.38
CA LYS A 3 -15.61 -34.46 -17.03
C LYS A 3 -15.06 -33.57 -18.15
N ILE A 4 -15.92 -32.97 -18.94
CA ILE A 4 -15.51 -31.98 -19.95
C ILE A 4 -14.97 -30.76 -19.20
N LYS A 5 -13.70 -30.44 -19.42
CA LYS A 5 -13.01 -29.28 -18.84
C LYS A 5 -12.95 -28.17 -19.89
N PHE A 6 -13.51 -27.01 -19.58
CA PHE A 6 -13.40 -25.82 -20.43
C PHE A 6 -12.34 -24.88 -19.87
N ASP A 7 -11.39 -24.51 -20.72
CA ASP A 7 -10.32 -23.61 -20.30
C ASP A 7 -10.83 -22.19 -20.09
N PHE A 8 -10.25 -21.49 -19.10
CA PHE A 8 -10.58 -20.11 -18.75
C PHE A 8 -12.03 -19.85 -18.31
N VAL A 9 -12.83 -20.87 -18.03
CA VAL A 9 -14.21 -20.68 -17.53
C VAL A 9 -14.20 -20.47 -16.02
N LYS A 10 -14.85 -19.39 -15.58
CA LYS A 10 -15.12 -19.08 -14.18
C LYS A 10 -16.62 -19.00 -13.94
N THR A 11 -17.09 -19.72 -12.92
CA THR A 11 -18.49 -19.76 -12.52
C THR A 11 -18.69 -18.88 -11.28
N TYR A 12 -19.72 -18.06 -11.28
CA TYR A 12 -20.09 -17.17 -10.17
C TYR A 12 -21.55 -17.40 -9.77
N HIS A 13 -21.85 -17.26 -8.49
CA HIS A 13 -23.21 -17.16 -7.98
C HIS A 13 -23.65 -15.69 -7.93
N THR A 14 -24.78 -15.37 -8.53
CA THR A 14 -25.39 -14.05 -8.36
C THR A 14 -25.96 -13.92 -6.94
N ARG A 15 -26.25 -12.70 -6.49
CA ARG A 15 -26.91 -12.45 -5.19
C ARG A 15 -28.28 -13.16 -5.06
N HIS A 16 -28.86 -13.62 -6.15
CA HIS A 16 -30.12 -14.38 -6.19
C HIS A 16 -29.90 -15.90 -6.39
N GLY A 17 -28.68 -16.41 -6.12
CA GLY A 17 -28.34 -17.83 -6.21
C GLY A 17 -28.19 -18.41 -7.61
N LYS A 18 -28.37 -17.61 -8.68
CA LYS A 18 -28.25 -18.07 -10.06
C LYS A 18 -26.78 -18.23 -10.46
N LEU A 19 -26.43 -19.38 -11.03
CA LEU A 19 -25.10 -19.65 -11.60
C LEU A 19 -24.93 -18.90 -12.92
N VAL A 20 -23.80 -18.21 -13.08
CA VAL A 20 -23.42 -17.52 -14.31
C VAL A 20 -21.97 -17.89 -14.64
N ASN A 21 -21.73 -18.23 -15.89
CA ASN A 21 -20.43 -18.61 -16.38
C ASN A 21 -19.82 -17.51 -17.24
N TYR A 22 -18.52 -17.34 -17.13
CA TYR A 22 -17.75 -16.35 -17.89
C TYR A 22 -16.44 -16.95 -18.38
N VAL A 23 -15.99 -16.54 -19.57
CA VAL A 23 -14.61 -16.74 -20.01
C VAL A 23 -13.76 -15.61 -19.42
N ARG A 24 -12.70 -15.98 -18.69
CA ARG A 24 -11.72 -15.06 -18.07
C ARG A 24 -10.31 -15.41 -18.53
N ARG A 25 -9.91 -14.88 -19.67
CA ARG A 25 -8.51 -14.95 -20.15
C ARG A 25 -7.69 -13.77 -19.62
N PRO A 26 -6.42 -13.98 -19.23
CA PRO A 26 -5.51 -12.89 -18.93
C PRO A 26 -5.42 -11.93 -20.12
N GLY A 27 -5.58 -10.62 -19.88
CA GLY A 27 -5.51 -9.63 -20.96
C GLY A 27 -6.77 -9.44 -21.81
N HIS A 28 -7.85 -10.20 -21.61
CA HIS A 28 -9.11 -10.08 -22.38
C HIS A 28 -10.29 -9.61 -21.53
N LYS A 29 -11.32 -9.06 -22.19
CA LYS A 29 -12.59 -8.74 -21.51
C LYS A 29 -13.25 -10.00 -20.97
N LEU A 30 -13.94 -9.84 -19.83
CA LEU A 30 -14.80 -10.88 -19.29
C LEU A 30 -16.01 -11.07 -20.21
N ILE A 31 -16.17 -12.26 -20.78
CA ILE A 31 -17.26 -12.59 -21.70
C ILE A 31 -18.21 -13.55 -21.00
N ARG A 32 -19.48 -13.16 -20.90
CA ARG A 32 -20.54 -14.01 -20.32
C ARG A 32 -20.89 -15.13 -21.29
N LEU A 33 -20.94 -16.36 -20.77
CA LEU A 33 -21.38 -17.53 -21.53
C LEU A 33 -22.87 -17.77 -21.29
N PRO A 34 -23.69 -17.86 -22.36
CA PRO A 34 -25.10 -18.17 -22.26
C PRO A 34 -25.31 -19.67 -21.99
N GLY A 35 -26.55 -20.02 -21.65
CA GLY A 35 -26.97 -21.40 -21.48
C GLY A 35 -26.44 -22.11 -20.22
N LEU A 36 -26.76 -23.40 -20.11
CA LEU A 36 -26.26 -24.26 -19.03
C LEU A 36 -24.82 -24.70 -19.33
N PHE A 37 -24.04 -24.94 -18.31
CA PHE A 37 -22.66 -25.43 -18.44
C PHE A 37 -22.60 -26.68 -19.32
N GLY A 38 -21.86 -26.62 -20.42
CA GLY A 38 -21.71 -27.71 -21.38
C GLY A 38 -22.85 -27.86 -22.40
N SER A 39 -23.84 -26.96 -22.43
CA SER A 39 -24.86 -26.93 -23.51
C SER A 39 -24.22 -26.53 -24.84
N ARG A 40 -24.93 -26.79 -25.95
CA ARG A 40 -24.47 -26.40 -27.28
C ARG A 40 -24.23 -24.91 -27.41
N GLU A 41 -25.15 -24.08 -26.92
CA GLU A 41 -25.01 -22.61 -26.84
C GLU A 41 -23.77 -22.18 -26.04
N PHE A 42 -23.55 -22.83 -24.90
CA PHE A 42 -22.39 -22.58 -24.07
C PHE A 42 -21.08 -22.91 -24.80
N THR A 43 -21.03 -24.05 -25.47
CA THR A 43 -19.85 -24.54 -26.18
C THR A 43 -19.51 -23.67 -27.39
N GLU A 44 -20.52 -23.29 -28.17
CA GLU A 44 -20.38 -22.38 -29.32
C GLU A 44 -19.89 -20.99 -28.85
N ALA A 45 -20.52 -20.43 -27.82
CA ALA A 45 -20.09 -19.15 -27.23
C ALA A 45 -18.69 -19.18 -26.61
N HIS A 46 -18.32 -20.30 -25.99
CA HIS A 46 -16.98 -20.51 -25.46
C HIS A 46 -15.94 -20.56 -26.59
N ALA A 47 -16.20 -21.33 -27.65
CA ALA A 47 -15.31 -21.41 -28.83
C ALA A 47 -15.18 -20.04 -29.51
N ALA A 48 -16.28 -19.30 -29.68
CA ALA A 48 -16.27 -17.94 -30.22
C ALA A 48 -15.47 -16.98 -29.33
N ALA A 49 -15.61 -17.07 -28.01
CA ALA A 49 -14.86 -16.25 -27.06
C ALA A 49 -13.36 -16.55 -27.07
N LEU A 50 -12.95 -17.79 -27.36
CA LEU A 50 -11.56 -18.17 -27.53
C LEU A 50 -10.99 -17.77 -28.89
N ALA A 51 -11.81 -17.83 -29.94
CA ALA A 51 -11.43 -17.45 -31.30
C ALA A 51 -11.32 -15.93 -31.49
N THR A 52 -12.02 -15.16 -30.64
CA THR A 52 -11.95 -13.70 -30.68
C THR A 52 -10.62 -13.25 -30.07
N ASP A 53 -9.60 -13.22 -30.89
CA ASP A 53 -8.28 -12.65 -30.57
C ASP A 53 -8.34 -11.13 -30.71
N THR A 54 -9.31 -10.51 -30.02
CA THR A 54 -9.26 -9.08 -29.79
C THR A 54 -8.33 -8.86 -28.63
N PRO A 55 -7.07 -8.47 -28.89
CA PRO A 55 -6.17 -8.09 -27.82
C PRO A 55 -6.91 -7.06 -26.99
N ARG A 56 -6.75 -7.13 -25.68
CA ARG A 56 -7.13 -6.02 -24.79
C ARG A 56 -6.45 -4.81 -25.41
N VAL A 57 -7.23 -4.03 -26.15
CA VAL A 57 -6.76 -2.73 -26.59
C VAL A 57 -6.27 -2.08 -25.33
N GLU A 58 -4.99 -1.85 -25.23
CA GLU A 58 -4.42 -1.03 -24.18
C GLU A 58 -5.03 0.36 -24.38
N ILE A 59 -6.19 0.54 -23.71
CA ILE A 59 -6.98 1.77 -23.76
C ILE A 59 -6.12 2.97 -23.36
N ALA A 60 -5.02 2.71 -22.65
CA ALA A 60 -4.02 3.68 -22.27
C ALA A 60 -3.16 4.19 -23.46
N GLU A 61 -2.65 3.33 -24.33
CA GLU A 61 -1.80 3.76 -25.46
C GLU A 61 -2.57 4.56 -26.52
N ARG A 62 -3.80 4.20 -26.85
CA ARG A 62 -4.62 4.93 -27.85
C ARG A 62 -5.10 6.30 -27.39
N ARG A 63 -5.03 6.62 -26.09
CA ARG A 63 -5.44 7.91 -25.52
C ARG A 63 -4.26 8.81 -25.13
N THR A 64 -3.03 8.36 -25.29
CA THR A 64 -1.86 9.11 -24.89
C THR A 64 -1.39 10.00 -26.05
N ARG A 65 -1.84 11.25 -26.08
CA ARG A 65 -1.36 12.25 -27.02
C ARG A 65 0.12 12.54 -26.75
N ALA A 66 0.97 12.46 -27.78
CA ALA A 66 2.37 12.83 -27.65
C ALA A 66 2.51 14.27 -27.10
N GLY A 67 3.49 14.52 -26.23
CA GLY A 67 3.72 15.83 -25.62
C GLY A 67 2.68 16.20 -24.53
N SER A 68 1.77 15.30 -24.15
CA SER A 68 0.81 15.54 -23.05
C SER A 68 1.38 15.15 -21.69
N ILE A 69 0.77 15.65 -20.61
CA ILE A 69 1.07 15.21 -19.23
C ILE A 69 0.88 13.71 -19.11
N ASN A 70 -0.15 13.14 -19.77
CA ASN A 70 -0.38 11.70 -19.79
C ASN A 70 0.81 10.93 -20.36
N ALA A 71 1.38 11.39 -21.49
CA ALA A 71 2.57 10.77 -22.08
C ALA A 71 3.78 10.81 -21.14
N ALA A 72 4.00 11.94 -20.48
CA ALA A 72 5.09 12.09 -19.51
C ALA A 72 4.90 11.18 -18.27
N VAL A 73 3.69 11.06 -17.77
CA VAL A 73 3.39 10.15 -16.64
C VAL A 73 3.63 8.69 -17.04
N VAL A 74 3.15 8.25 -18.21
CA VAL A 74 3.38 6.88 -18.70
C VAL A 74 4.87 6.62 -18.85
N GLY A 75 5.62 7.55 -19.47
CA GLY A 75 7.06 7.42 -19.61
C GLY A 75 7.79 7.36 -18.26
N TYR A 76 7.46 8.26 -17.33
CA TYR A 76 8.05 8.25 -15.99
C TYR A 76 7.78 6.93 -15.24
N LEU A 77 6.55 6.41 -15.28
CA LEU A 77 6.19 5.14 -14.62
C LEU A 77 6.88 3.92 -15.24
N GLY A 78 7.38 4.03 -16.47
CA GLY A 78 8.19 3.02 -17.15
C GLY A 78 9.71 3.25 -17.05
N SER A 79 10.15 4.34 -16.42
CA SER A 79 11.57 4.72 -16.35
C SER A 79 12.35 3.90 -15.31
N ALA A 80 13.68 3.88 -15.49
CA ALA A 80 14.60 3.29 -14.51
C ALA A 80 14.51 3.99 -13.14
N ASP A 81 14.34 5.30 -13.11
CA ASP A 81 14.21 6.09 -11.88
C ASP A 81 12.99 5.66 -11.06
N PHE A 82 11.89 5.31 -11.74
CA PHE A 82 10.72 4.78 -11.06
C PHE A 82 10.92 3.34 -10.63
N ALA A 83 11.60 2.52 -11.42
CA ALA A 83 11.81 1.09 -11.16
C ALA A 83 12.66 0.84 -9.90
N VAL A 84 13.62 1.71 -9.58
CA VAL A 84 14.49 1.59 -8.39
C VAL A 84 13.79 1.96 -7.08
N LEU A 85 12.59 2.54 -7.13
CA LEU A 85 11.84 2.90 -5.94
C LEU A 85 11.34 1.65 -5.21
N LYS A 86 11.26 1.73 -3.87
CA LYS A 86 10.62 0.65 -3.08
C LYS A 86 9.16 0.42 -3.53
N PRO A 87 8.65 -0.82 -3.51
CA PRO A 87 7.31 -1.17 -3.99
C PRO A 87 6.20 -0.31 -3.38
N ILE A 88 6.31 0.04 -2.09
CA ILE A 88 5.34 0.91 -1.40
C ILE A 88 5.35 2.34 -1.95
N SER A 89 6.53 2.87 -2.30
CA SER A 89 6.68 4.19 -2.93
C SER A 89 6.12 4.16 -4.34
N GLN A 90 6.43 3.12 -5.14
CA GLN A 90 5.86 2.93 -6.48
C GLN A 90 4.32 2.91 -6.44
N LYS A 91 3.73 2.16 -5.50
CA LYS A 91 2.28 2.10 -5.32
C LYS A 91 1.68 3.47 -5.02
N THR A 92 2.31 4.22 -4.11
CA THR A 92 1.86 5.57 -3.73
C THR A 92 1.98 6.55 -4.88
N TYR A 93 3.11 6.58 -5.56
CA TYR A 93 3.36 7.50 -6.69
C TYR A 93 2.47 7.17 -7.88
N ARG A 94 2.25 5.88 -8.17
CA ARG A 94 1.33 5.45 -9.21
C ARG A 94 -0.09 5.94 -8.97
N ARG A 95 -0.59 5.84 -7.73
CA ARG A 95 -1.91 6.36 -7.34
C ARG A 95 -2.01 7.89 -7.54
N ILE A 96 -0.97 8.63 -7.17
CA ILE A 96 -0.92 10.09 -7.33
C ILE A 96 -0.83 10.47 -8.82
N ALA A 97 -0.01 9.75 -9.57
CA ALA A 97 0.14 9.93 -11.01
C ALA A 97 -1.17 9.67 -11.77
N GLU A 98 -1.97 8.69 -11.35
CA GLU A 98 -3.31 8.46 -11.93
C GLU A 98 -4.28 9.62 -11.65
N VAL A 99 -4.20 10.27 -10.49
CA VAL A 99 -4.97 11.49 -10.23
C VAL A 99 -4.52 12.62 -11.17
N LEU A 100 -3.20 12.79 -11.37
CA LEU A 100 -2.66 13.77 -12.31
C LEU A 100 -3.13 13.51 -13.76
N ARG A 101 -3.11 12.25 -14.19
CA ARG A 101 -3.59 11.83 -15.52
C ARG A 101 -5.07 12.12 -15.72
N ARG A 102 -5.90 11.76 -14.73
CA ARG A 102 -7.34 11.96 -14.80
C ARG A 102 -7.72 13.44 -14.89
N ASP A 103 -7.06 14.27 -14.07
CA ASP A 103 -7.46 15.67 -13.88
C ASP A 103 -6.80 16.61 -14.92
N HIS A 104 -5.62 16.23 -15.45
CA HIS A 104 -4.80 17.10 -16.29
C HIS A 104 -4.09 16.38 -17.46
N GLY A 105 -4.39 15.12 -17.72
CA GLY A 105 -3.65 14.26 -18.65
C GLY A 105 -3.52 14.79 -20.07
N ASP A 106 -4.56 15.45 -20.58
CA ASP A 106 -4.61 15.94 -21.96
C ASP A 106 -3.88 17.28 -22.17
N MET A 107 -3.45 17.94 -21.07
CA MET A 107 -2.73 19.21 -21.16
C MET A 107 -1.34 19.00 -21.76
N PRO A 108 -0.88 19.91 -22.67
CA PRO A 108 0.48 19.88 -23.20
C PRO A 108 1.49 20.10 -22.07
N ILE A 109 2.46 19.21 -21.93
CA ILE A 109 3.46 19.33 -20.85
C ILE A 109 4.45 20.47 -21.11
N GLY A 110 4.74 20.77 -22.36
CA GLY A 110 5.60 21.88 -22.76
C GLY A 110 5.06 23.25 -22.34
N SER A 111 3.74 23.44 -22.35
CA SER A 111 3.10 24.71 -21.97
C SER A 111 2.81 24.85 -20.47
N LEU A 112 3.13 23.84 -19.64
CA LEU A 112 2.88 23.89 -18.22
C LEU A 112 3.83 24.90 -17.54
N GLN A 113 3.23 25.94 -16.92
CA GLN A 113 3.96 27.00 -16.24
C GLN A 113 3.77 26.94 -14.73
N ARG A 114 4.62 27.64 -13.97
CA ARG A 114 4.54 27.69 -12.49
C ARG A 114 3.14 28.08 -11.98
N ARG A 115 2.46 29.04 -12.63
CA ARG A 115 1.09 29.44 -12.27
C ARG A 115 0.11 28.26 -12.29
N HIS A 116 0.24 27.37 -13.25
CA HIS A 116 -0.62 26.17 -13.36
C HIS A 116 -0.31 25.19 -12.24
N VAL A 117 0.98 24.99 -11.91
CA VAL A 117 1.38 24.15 -10.78
C VAL A 117 0.82 24.68 -9.46
N VAL A 118 0.91 26.01 -9.23
CA VAL A 118 0.34 26.67 -8.05
C VAL A 118 -1.17 26.40 -7.99
N GLN A 119 -1.91 26.57 -9.09
CA GLN A 119 -3.36 26.30 -9.13
C GLN A 119 -3.69 24.84 -8.83
N MET A 120 -2.91 23.88 -9.36
CA MET A 120 -3.10 22.45 -9.07
C MET A 120 -2.90 22.15 -7.59
N VAL A 121 -1.92 22.77 -6.95
CA VAL A 121 -1.63 22.64 -5.52
C VAL A 121 -2.72 23.29 -4.67
N GLU A 122 -3.14 24.50 -5.01
CA GLU A 122 -4.20 25.24 -4.30
C GLU A 122 -5.54 24.49 -4.28
N ARG A 123 -5.89 23.75 -5.34
CA ARG A 123 -7.08 22.88 -5.35
C ARG A 123 -7.06 21.79 -4.26
N LYS A 124 -5.90 21.54 -3.64
CA LYS A 124 -5.70 20.57 -2.56
C LYS A 124 -5.39 21.23 -1.22
N LYS A 125 -5.73 22.53 -1.06
CA LYS A 125 -5.46 23.32 0.16
C LYS A 125 -5.98 22.68 1.45
N ASP A 126 -7.12 22.00 1.37
CA ASP A 126 -7.75 21.36 2.53
C ASP A 126 -7.03 20.07 2.98
N THR A 127 -6.11 19.57 2.15
CA THR A 127 -5.30 18.38 2.43
C THR A 127 -3.81 18.66 2.16
N PRO A 128 -3.13 19.46 2.99
CA PRO A 128 -1.76 19.93 2.71
C PRO A 128 -0.73 18.82 2.52
N SER A 129 -0.85 17.72 3.26
CA SER A 129 0.03 16.55 3.09
C SER A 129 -0.14 15.91 1.71
N ALA A 130 -1.39 15.75 1.25
CA ALA A 130 -1.66 15.24 -0.10
C ALA A 130 -1.21 16.22 -1.20
N ALA A 131 -1.34 17.53 -0.97
CA ALA A 131 -0.83 18.56 -1.86
C ALA A 131 0.69 18.48 -2.01
N ARG A 132 1.41 18.29 -0.90
CA ARG A 132 2.87 18.12 -0.89
C ARG A 132 3.30 16.86 -1.67
N ASP A 133 2.63 15.74 -1.44
CA ASP A 133 2.94 14.49 -2.13
C ASP A 133 2.61 14.58 -3.62
N PHE A 134 1.51 15.25 -3.97
CA PHE A 134 1.16 15.55 -5.37
C PHE A 134 2.23 16.41 -6.06
N LEU A 135 2.67 17.49 -5.42
CA LEU A 135 3.73 18.36 -5.94
C LEU A 135 5.04 17.59 -6.13
N LYS A 136 5.37 16.68 -5.19
CA LYS A 136 6.56 15.82 -5.29
C LYS A 136 6.49 14.93 -6.53
N VAL A 137 5.38 14.24 -6.76
CA VAL A 137 5.21 13.36 -7.93
C VAL A 137 5.21 14.18 -9.24
N LEU A 138 4.50 15.32 -9.26
CA LEU A 138 4.49 16.21 -10.42
C LEU A 138 5.91 16.70 -10.77
N LYS A 139 6.72 17.05 -9.74
CA LYS A 139 8.12 17.45 -9.94
C LYS A 139 8.95 16.35 -10.59
N LEU A 140 8.75 15.09 -10.19
CA LEU A 140 9.47 13.93 -10.76
C LEU A 140 9.04 13.68 -12.22
N VAL A 141 7.73 13.74 -12.50
CA VAL A 141 7.20 13.59 -13.87
C VAL A 141 7.74 14.67 -14.79
N LEU A 142 7.82 15.94 -14.32
CA LEU A 142 8.36 17.04 -15.10
C LEU A 142 9.88 16.93 -15.30
N ALA A 143 10.62 16.49 -14.29
CA ALA A 143 12.04 16.21 -14.41
C ALA A 143 12.30 15.13 -15.49
N TYR A 144 11.51 14.06 -15.49
CA TYR A 144 11.55 13.06 -16.54
C TYR A 144 11.22 13.64 -17.91
N ALA A 145 10.16 14.46 -18.03
CA ALA A 145 9.77 15.07 -19.31
C ALA A 145 10.86 15.97 -19.88
N ILE A 146 11.60 16.68 -19.03
CA ILE A 146 12.77 17.49 -19.43
C ILE A 146 13.88 16.55 -19.91
N SER A 147 14.22 15.51 -19.16
CA SER A 147 15.32 14.60 -19.50
C SER A 147 15.14 13.86 -20.83
N VAL A 148 13.89 13.66 -21.27
CA VAL A 148 13.56 13.00 -22.55
C VAL A 148 13.16 14.00 -23.66
N GLY A 149 13.35 15.31 -23.47
CA GLY A 149 13.07 16.32 -24.48
C GLY A 149 11.58 16.58 -24.75
N MET A 150 10.67 16.21 -23.86
CA MET A 150 9.24 16.56 -23.98
C MET A 150 8.95 18.04 -23.66
N ARG A 151 9.93 18.73 -23.07
CA ARG A 151 9.94 20.16 -22.82
C ARG A 151 11.23 20.74 -23.40
N GLU A 152 11.13 21.88 -24.05
CA GLU A 152 12.27 22.61 -24.55
C GLU A 152 13.01 23.39 -23.45
N ASP A 153 12.26 23.79 -22.41
CA ASP A 153 12.82 24.50 -21.26
C ASP A 153 13.48 23.55 -20.29
N ASP A 154 14.69 23.79 -19.88
CA ASP A 154 15.36 23.08 -18.77
C ASP A 154 14.78 23.47 -17.41
N ASP A 155 13.87 24.44 -17.34
CA ASP A 155 13.25 24.87 -16.09
C ASP A 155 12.04 24.01 -15.71
N ASN A 156 12.15 23.39 -14.55
CA ASN A 156 11.04 22.64 -13.98
C ASN A 156 10.09 23.60 -13.23
N PRO A 157 8.84 23.82 -13.72
CA PRO A 157 7.91 24.79 -13.14
C PRO A 157 7.48 24.48 -11.71
N CYS A 158 7.82 23.30 -11.16
CA CYS A 158 7.60 22.98 -9.75
C CYS A 158 8.68 23.56 -8.83
N VAL A 159 9.82 24.03 -9.39
CA VAL A 159 10.89 24.61 -8.55
C VAL A 159 10.40 25.91 -7.91
N GLY A 160 10.62 26.03 -6.60
CA GLY A 160 10.18 27.19 -5.81
C GLY A 160 8.69 27.19 -5.41
N VAL A 161 7.87 26.28 -5.94
CA VAL A 161 6.50 26.09 -5.43
C VAL A 161 6.56 25.39 -4.09
N LYS A 162 5.89 25.97 -3.07
CA LYS A 162 5.86 25.45 -1.71
C LYS A 162 4.41 25.22 -1.28
N VAL A 163 4.16 24.11 -0.61
CA VAL A 163 2.90 23.85 0.08
C VAL A 163 3.02 24.38 1.50
N LYS A 164 2.11 25.27 1.88
CA LYS A 164 2.03 25.72 3.27
C LYS A 164 1.48 24.57 4.12
N MET A 165 2.31 24.07 5.02
CA MET A 165 1.87 23.10 6.02
C MET A 165 1.29 23.85 7.22
N PRO A 166 0.22 23.36 7.85
CA PRO A 166 -0.21 23.88 9.14
C PRO A 166 0.99 23.89 10.08
N LYS A 167 1.18 24.95 10.85
CA LYS A 167 2.18 24.95 11.91
C LYS A 167 1.88 23.74 12.78
N GLY A 168 2.83 22.83 12.86
CA GLY A 168 2.63 21.50 13.42
C GLY A 168 2.04 21.56 14.83
N GLY A 169 1.13 20.66 15.11
CA GLY A 169 0.92 20.23 16.48
C GLY A 169 2.21 19.64 17.05
N SER A 170 2.27 19.45 18.34
CA SER A 170 3.43 18.93 19.10
C SER A 170 3.92 17.52 18.68
N GLY A 171 3.48 17.01 17.52
CA GLY A 171 3.71 15.64 17.10
C GLY A 171 2.83 14.64 17.85
N TYR A 172 3.25 13.39 17.88
CA TYR A 172 2.61 12.41 18.76
C TYR A 172 2.97 12.71 20.20
N ARG A 173 1.95 12.72 21.07
CA ARG A 173 2.16 12.87 22.50
C ARG A 173 2.93 11.65 23.03
N THR A 174 4.04 11.91 23.70
CA THR A 174 4.80 10.86 24.38
C THR A 174 4.03 10.39 25.61
N TRP A 175 3.95 9.10 25.83
CA TRP A 175 3.37 8.55 27.04
C TRP A 175 4.24 8.88 28.25
N THR A 176 3.58 9.20 29.35
CA THR A 176 4.24 9.38 30.65
C THR A 176 4.47 8.02 31.31
N GLU A 177 5.42 7.96 32.24
CA GLU A 177 5.67 6.75 33.04
C GLU A 177 4.40 6.28 33.79
N ALA A 178 3.57 7.21 34.26
CA ALA A 178 2.30 6.89 34.92
C ALA A 178 1.30 6.21 33.96
N GLU A 179 1.25 6.62 32.70
CA GLU A 179 0.40 6.01 31.68
C GLU A 179 0.90 4.62 31.28
N ILE A 180 2.21 4.44 31.17
CA ILE A 180 2.85 3.14 30.96
C ILE A 180 2.50 2.20 32.12
N ALA A 181 2.71 2.63 33.36
CA ALA A 181 2.41 1.85 34.54
C ALA A 181 0.91 1.49 34.63
N ALA A 182 0.02 2.41 34.29
CA ALA A 182 -1.43 2.19 34.28
C ALA A 182 -1.83 1.13 33.23
N TYR A 183 -1.25 1.20 32.02
CA TYR A 183 -1.47 0.21 30.96
C TYR A 183 -0.96 -1.17 31.40
N GLN A 184 0.22 -1.21 32.00
CA GLN A 184 0.84 -2.42 32.53
C GLN A 184 0.04 -3.06 33.67
N LYS A 185 -0.58 -2.25 34.51
CA LYS A 185 -1.48 -2.72 35.57
C LYS A 185 -2.80 -3.28 35.03
N PHE A 186 -3.33 -2.66 33.95
CA PHE A 186 -4.59 -3.08 33.34
C PHE A 186 -4.45 -4.41 32.57
N TYR A 187 -3.34 -4.62 31.87
CA TYR A 187 -3.08 -5.85 31.12
C TYR A 187 -2.09 -6.76 31.86
N PRO A 188 -2.51 -7.99 32.22
CA PRO A 188 -1.61 -8.97 32.87
C PRO A 188 -0.45 -9.36 31.93
N LEU A 189 0.65 -9.81 32.49
CA LEU A 189 1.93 -10.04 31.80
C LEU A 189 1.83 -11.07 30.67
N ASP A 190 0.95 -12.06 30.80
CA ASP A 190 0.68 -13.12 29.83
C ASP A 190 -0.25 -12.69 28.68
N SER A 191 -0.78 -11.46 28.76
CA SER A 191 -1.70 -10.95 27.75
C SER A 191 -0.98 -10.43 26.51
N ARG A 192 -1.60 -10.59 25.35
CA ARG A 192 -1.05 -10.09 24.08
C ARG A 192 -0.93 -8.55 24.02
N PRO A 193 -1.88 -7.75 24.56
CA PRO A 193 -1.70 -6.31 24.63
C PRO A 193 -0.47 -5.93 25.46
N ARG A 194 -0.20 -6.63 26.57
CA ARG A 194 1.00 -6.40 27.36
C ARG A 194 2.26 -6.73 26.58
N LEU A 195 2.34 -7.90 25.96
CA LEU A 195 3.48 -8.27 25.11
C LEU A 195 3.70 -7.24 23.99
N ALA A 196 2.65 -6.75 23.35
CA ALA A 196 2.77 -5.74 22.30
C ALA A 196 3.37 -4.42 22.81
N MET A 197 2.93 -4.00 24.02
CA MET A 197 3.48 -2.82 24.68
C MET A 197 4.95 -2.99 25.01
N GLU A 198 5.36 -4.11 25.60
CA GLU A 198 6.75 -4.37 25.97
C GLU A 198 7.66 -4.45 24.74
N VAL A 199 7.19 -5.10 23.65
CA VAL A 199 7.93 -5.10 22.39
C VAL A 199 8.18 -3.69 21.87
N LEU A 200 7.16 -2.83 21.84
CA LEU A 200 7.30 -1.45 21.35
C LEU A 200 8.18 -0.61 22.29
N LEU A 201 7.97 -0.72 23.60
CA LEU A 201 8.65 0.08 24.62
C LEU A 201 10.15 -0.23 24.66
N HIS A 202 10.51 -1.50 24.72
CA HIS A 202 11.90 -1.92 24.92
C HIS A 202 12.72 -1.97 23.61
N THR A 203 12.06 -1.99 22.45
CA THR A 203 12.77 -2.02 21.16
C THR A 203 12.78 -0.70 20.42
N GLY A 204 11.82 0.19 20.68
CA GLY A 204 11.64 1.44 19.91
C GLY A 204 11.36 1.21 18.42
N LEU A 205 11.00 0.00 18.03
CA LEU A 205 10.73 -0.35 16.63
C LEU A 205 9.48 0.30 16.11
N ARG A 206 9.48 0.59 14.80
CA ARG A 206 8.24 0.98 14.12
C ARG A 206 7.30 -0.21 14.04
N ALA A 207 5.99 0.05 13.98
CA ALA A 207 4.98 -1.00 13.87
C ALA A 207 5.26 -2.00 12.75
N GLU A 208 5.79 -1.55 11.61
CA GLU A 208 6.15 -2.42 10.47
C GLU A 208 7.30 -3.39 10.79
N ASP A 209 8.23 -2.98 11.67
CA ASP A 209 9.36 -3.79 12.09
C ASP A 209 9.00 -4.64 13.32
N ALA A 210 8.19 -4.10 14.24
CA ALA A 210 7.74 -4.81 15.43
C ALA A 210 6.88 -6.04 15.10
N VAL A 211 5.99 -5.98 14.10
CA VAL A 211 5.12 -7.12 13.72
C VAL A 211 5.87 -8.29 13.10
N VAL A 212 7.08 -8.07 12.60
CA VAL A 212 7.92 -9.14 12.05
C VAL A 212 8.96 -9.63 13.06
N LEU A 213 9.16 -8.91 14.17
CA LEU A 213 10.09 -9.32 15.21
C LEU A 213 9.67 -10.64 15.83
N GLY A 214 10.63 -11.51 16.09
CA GLY A 214 10.36 -12.79 16.72
C GLY A 214 11.63 -13.60 17.00
N ARG A 215 11.45 -14.84 17.43
CA ARG A 215 12.53 -15.73 17.88
C ARG A 215 13.65 -15.92 16.85
N GLY A 216 13.32 -15.90 15.56
CA GLY A 216 14.30 -16.02 14.47
C GLY A 216 15.29 -14.86 14.37
N HIS A 217 15.02 -13.75 15.05
CA HIS A 217 15.90 -12.58 15.11
C HIS A 217 16.84 -12.60 16.31
N VAL A 218 16.71 -13.57 17.24
CA VAL A 218 17.54 -13.64 18.45
C VAL A 218 18.88 -14.29 18.14
N ARG A 219 19.97 -13.59 18.49
CA ARG A 219 21.33 -14.09 18.41
C ARG A 219 22.10 -13.57 19.64
N ASN A 220 22.72 -14.48 20.37
CA ASN A 220 23.53 -14.14 21.58
C ASN A 220 22.77 -13.28 22.62
N GLY A 221 21.45 -13.50 22.78
CA GLY A 221 20.64 -12.72 23.73
C GLY A 221 20.20 -11.33 23.23
N GLU A 222 20.37 -11.04 21.95
CA GLU A 222 20.00 -9.76 21.32
C GLU A 222 19.12 -9.98 20.10
N HIS A 223 18.27 -9.01 19.78
CA HIS A 223 17.50 -8.99 18.54
C HIS A 223 18.30 -8.32 17.42
N HIS A 224 18.52 -9.04 16.32
CA HIS A 224 19.13 -8.55 15.08
C HIS A 224 18.04 -8.42 14.02
N ILE A 225 17.65 -7.22 13.66
CA ILE A 225 16.58 -6.97 12.69
C ILE A 225 17.05 -6.01 11.59
N VAL A 226 16.49 -6.18 10.39
CA VAL A 226 16.68 -5.21 9.30
C VAL A 226 15.45 -4.31 9.24
N ALA A 227 15.61 -3.03 9.55
CA ALA A 227 14.53 -2.06 9.51
C ALA A 227 14.00 -1.86 8.07
N GLN A 228 12.74 -2.18 7.82
CA GLN A 228 12.14 -2.20 6.47
C GLN A 228 12.21 -0.84 5.78
N LYS A 229 11.99 0.25 6.53
CA LYS A 229 11.98 1.60 5.97
C LYS A 229 13.35 2.10 5.56
N THR A 230 14.37 1.86 6.38
CA THR A 230 15.71 2.45 6.22
C THR A 230 16.77 1.47 5.73
N GLY A 231 16.57 0.16 5.94
CA GLY A 231 17.58 -0.87 5.68
C GLY A 231 18.68 -0.92 6.74
N THR A 232 18.59 -0.12 7.81
CA THR A 232 19.51 -0.19 8.94
C THR A 232 19.34 -1.51 9.68
N GLN A 233 20.41 -1.97 10.34
CA GLN A 233 20.42 -3.23 11.07
C GLN A 233 20.69 -2.96 12.56
N PRO A 234 19.68 -2.48 13.32
CA PRO A 234 19.85 -2.31 14.74
C PRO A 234 20.04 -3.65 15.44
N VAL A 235 20.93 -3.66 16.43
CA VAL A 235 21.08 -4.72 17.42
C VAL A 235 20.44 -4.21 18.70
N LEU A 236 19.43 -4.91 19.20
CA LEU A 236 18.61 -4.47 20.32
C LEU A 236 18.73 -5.47 21.45
N PRO A 237 19.14 -5.03 22.67
CA PRO A 237 19.20 -5.92 23.82
C PRO A 237 17.81 -6.45 24.17
N ILE A 238 17.74 -7.68 24.66
CA ILE A 238 16.52 -8.22 25.24
C ILE A 238 16.57 -7.89 26.73
N THR A 239 15.77 -6.90 27.14
CA THR A 239 15.69 -6.52 28.57
C THR A 239 14.96 -7.60 29.37
N SER A 240 15.18 -7.63 30.68
CA SER A 240 14.52 -8.59 31.59
C SER A 240 13.00 -8.50 31.52
N GLU A 241 12.45 -7.30 31.37
CA GLU A 241 11.00 -7.06 31.27
C GLU A 241 10.42 -7.60 29.95
N LEU A 242 11.12 -7.35 28.83
CA LEU A 242 10.73 -7.88 27.53
C LEU A 242 10.81 -9.41 27.51
N GLU A 243 11.87 -9.98 28.06
CA GLU A 243 12.05 -11.42 28.18
C GLU A 243 10.93 -12.06 29.03
N ALA A 244 10.61 -11.45 30.17
CA ALA A 244 9.52 -11.89 31.04
C ALA A 244 8.17 -11.89 30.30
N ALA A 245 7.88 -10.83 29.52
CA ALA A 245 6.64 -10.77 28.73
C ALA A 245 6.61 -11.79 27.58
N ILE A 246 7.75 -12.03 26.91
CA ILE A 246 7.83 -13.07 25.87
C ILE A 246 7.62 -14.46 26.45
N ASN A 247 8.17 -14.74 27.63
CA ASN A 247 8.06 -16.04 28.29
C ASN A 247 6.70 -16.27 28.92
N ALA A 248 6.03 -15.21 29.41
CA ALA A 248 4.67 -15.28 29.96
C ALA A 248 3.60 -15.42 28.88
N ALA A 249 3.83 -14.90 27.70
CA ALA A 249 2.87 -14.97 26.61
C ALA A 249 2.59 -16.42 26.20
N ALA A 250 1.32 -16.70 25.88
CA ALA A 250 0.90 -18.03 25.43
C ALA A 250 1.79 -18.54 24.28
N PRO A 251 2.25 -19.80 24.32
CA PRO A 251 3.04 -20.38 23.26
C PRO A 251 2.37 -20.23 21.89
N SER A 252 3.12 -19.76 20.90
CA SER A 252 2.68 -19.63 19.53
C SER A 252 3.59 -20.45 18.62
N GLU A 253 3.01 -21.19 17.69
CA GLU A 253 3.76 -21.87 16.63
C GLU A 253 4.41 -20.88 15.64
N HIS A 254 4.00 -19.60 15.72
CA HIS A 254 4.55 -18.55 14.86
C HIS A 254 5.94 -18.13 15.29
N ILE A 255 6.75 -17.81 14.29
CA ILE A 255 8.11 -17.30 14.49
C ILE A 255 8.07 -15.89 15.10
N THR A 256 7.04 -15.09 14.81
CA THR A 256 6.89 -13.70 15.29
C THR A 256 6.22 -13.64 16.66
N TYR A 257 6.58 -12.64 17.49
CA TYR A 257 5.96 -12.45 18.79
C TYR A 257 4.52 -11.95 18.70
N LEU A 258 4.25 -11.04 17.76
CA LEU A 258 2.95 -10.37 17.65
C LEU A 258 2.03 -11.09 16.66
N VAL A 259 1.11 -11.87 17.20
CA VAL A 259 0.17 -12.71 16.46
C VAL A 259 -1.27 -12.33 16.81
N SER A 260 -2.13 -12.27 15.80
CA SER A 260 -3.54 -11.96 15.96
C SER A 260 -4.29 -13.16 16.56
N GLU A 261 -5.00 -12.97 17.68
CA GLU A 261 -5.85 -13.99 18.29
C GLU A 261 -6.93 -14.50 17.32
N ARG A 262 -7.52 -13.58 16.56
CA ARG A 262 -8.62 -13.89 15.64
C ARG A 262 -8.21 -14.81 14.49
N THR A 263 -6.97 -14.65 13.98
CA THR A 263 -6.53 -15.33 12.75
C THR A 263 -5.41 -16.33 12.99
N GLY A 264 -4.79 -16.34 14.17
CA GLY A 264 -3.59 -17.11 14.47
C GLY A 264 -2.35 -16.71 13.64
N ARG A 265 -2.36 -15.58 12.92
CA ARG A 265 -1.29 -15.16 12.01
C ARG A 265 -0.67 -13.86 12.47
N SER A 266 0.57 -13.60 12.04
CA SER A 266 1.25 -12.31 12.25
C SER A 266 0.40 -11.15 11.73
N TYR A 267 0.45 -10.03 12.44
CA TYR A 267 -0.24 -8.81 12.02
C TYR A 267 0.42 -8.19 10.77
N SER A 268 -0.39 -7.54 9.93
CA SER A 268 0.15 -6.46 9.10
C SER A 268 0.31 -5.19 9.96
N ALA A 269 1.27 -4.32 9.63
CA ALA A 269 1.51 -3.09 10.39
C ALA A 269 0.25 -2.24 10.59
N LYS A 270 -0.59 -2.13 9.55
CA LYS A 270 -1.85 -1.39 9.63
C LYS A 270 -2.83 -2.00 10.64
N ARG A 271 -3.07 -3.30 10.54
CA ARG A 271 -3.98 -4.00 11.46
C ARG A 271 -3.47 -4.02 12.90
N PHE A 272 -2.16 -4.11 13.07
CA PHE A 272 -1.54 -3.98 14.37
C PHE A 272 -1.78 -2.61 14.98
N GLY A 273 -1.55 -1.54 14.22
CA GLY A 273 -1.79 -0.18 14.70
C GLY A 273 -3.26 0.05 15.10
N GLU A 274 -4.21 -0.41 14.28
CA GLU A 274 -5.65 -0.34 14.58
C GLU A 274 -5.98 -1.11 15.86
N TRP A 275 -5.56 -2.36 15.96
CA TRP A 275 -5.79 -3.19 17.12
C TRP A 275 -5.13 -2.63 18.40
N PHE A 276 -3.86 -2.18 18.30
CA PHE A 276 -3.15 -1.64 19.46
C PHE A 276 -3.77 -0.33 19.97
N SER A 277 -4.22 0.53 19.07
CA SER A 277 -5.00 1.73 19.43
C SER A 277 -6.27 1.37 20.20
N GLU A 278 -7.02 0.35 19.76
CA GLU A 278 -8.20 -0.12 20.49
C GLU A 278 -7.85 -0.64 21.90
N GLN A 279 -6.69 -1.30 22.09
CA GLN A 279 -6.26 -1.73 23.41
C GLN A 279 -5.88 -0.53 24.30
N CYS A 280 -5.23 0.48 23.75
CA CYS A 280 -4.95 1.73 24.46
C CYS A 280 -6.24 2.42 24.92
N ASP A 281 -7.23 2.55 24.03
CA ASP A 281 -8.53 3.14 24.36
C ASP A 281 -9.28 2.37 25.45
N ARG A 282 -9.17 1.05 25.47
CA ARG A 282 -9.77 0.21 26.54
C ARG A 282 -9.10 0.45 27.87
N ALA A 283 -7.78 0.52 27.91
CA ALA A 283 -7.04 0.82 29.14
C ALA A 283 -7.38 2.20 29.70
N VAL A 284 -7.49 3.22 28.84
CA VAL A 284 -7.86 4.59 29.24
C VAL A 284 -9.29 4.66 29.80
N ARG A 285 -10.25 3.91 29.24
CA ARG A 285 -11.65 3.90 29.74
C ARG A 285 -11.82 3.19 31.06
N ALA A 286 -10.87 2.38 31.45
CA ALA A 286 -10.91 1.61 32.69
C ALA A 286 -10.20 2.32 33.87
N LEU A 287 -9.52 3.44 33.59
CA LEU A 287 -8.91 4.34 34.56
C LEU A 287 -9.87 5.45 34.97
#